data_54a6869be3f5120df62c2dce14c6edb7
#
_entry.id   54a6869be3f5120df62c2dce14c6edb7
#
_cell.length_a   1.000
_cell.length_b   1.000
_cell.length_c   1.000
_cell.angle_alpha   90.00
_cell.angle_beta   90.00
_cell.angle_gamma   90.00
#
_symmetry.space_group_name_H-M   'P 1'
#
loop_
_entity.id
_entity.type
_entity.pdbx_description
1 polymer ?
#
loop_
_entity_poly.entity_id
_entity_poly.type
_entity_poly.pdbx_seq_one_letter_code
_entity_poly.pdbx_strand_id
1 'polypeptide(L)'
;MPLGVVVTPANANDGCHTQELLAALVVPPPAPLPPSVEIEVRSLPTAQADGAYGNRPARQRAKTAGFRLQAPSRGQRQPGVGKIRQAVERCHNFFAQFGRIGRRLDRSAKRFLGWIELAACVIFLRSGFVR
;
A
#
# COMPACT_ATOMS: atom_id res chain seq x y z
N MET A 1 1.34 -4.59 -9.29
CA MET A 1 2.01 -5.57 -8.40
C MET A 1 2.00 -5.06 -6.99
N PRO A 2 1.68 -5.86 -5.97
CA PRO A 2 1.82 -5.46 -4.59
C PRO A 2 3.31 -5.40 -4.22
N LEU A 3 3.73 -4.31 -3.60
CA LEU A 3 5.11 -4.11 -3.11
C LEU A 3 5.21 -4.27 -1.59
N GLY A 4 4.09 -4.30 -0.90
CA GLY A 4 3.98 -4.53 0.53
C GLY A 4 2.55 -4.89 0.90
N VAL A 5 2.37 -5.70 1.92
CA VAL A 5 1.07 -6.13 2.42
C VAL A 5 1.09 -6.19 3.94
N VAL A 6 0.02 -5.71 4.54
CA VAL A 6 -0.24 -5.82 5.99
C VAL A 6 -1.61 -6.44 6.19
N VAL A 7 -1.73 -7.38 7.08
CA VAL A 7 -3.00 -8.00 7.46
C VAL A 7 -3.49 -7.41 8.77
N THR A 8 -4.60 -6.72 8.71
CA THR A 8 -5.22 -6.05 9.86
C THR A 8 -6.58 -6.67 10.21
N PRO A 9 -7.08 -6.52 11.44
CA PRO A 9 -8.45 -6.88 11.78
C PRO A 9 -9.46 -6.08 10.93
N ALA A 10 -10.59 -6.69 10.60
CA ALA A 10 -11.61 -6.07 9.74
C ALA A 10 -12.23 -4.77 10.30
N ASN A 11 -12.14 -4.58 11.63
CA ASN A 11 -12.62 -3.38 12.31
C ASN A 11 -11.51 -2.32 12.53
N ALA A 12 -10.28 -2.58 12.07
CA ALA A 12 -9.21 -1.61 12.17
C ALA A 12 -9.38 -0.48 11.14
N ASN A 13 -9.02 0.74 11.52
CA ASN A 13 -8.98 1.85 10.59
C ASN A 13 -7.68 1.79 9.77
N ASP A 14 -7.79 1.65 8.46
CA ASP A 14 -6.65 1.51 7.53
C ASP A 14 -5.63 2.65 7.66
N GLY A 15 -6.09 3.89 7.90
CA GLY A 15 -5.22 5.03 8.11
C GLY A 15 -4.28 4.90 9.32
N CYS A 16 -4.61 4.05 10.30
CA CYS A 16 -3.74 3.77 11.44
C CYS A 16 -2.51 2.93 11.08
N HIS A 17 -2.61 2.12 10.03
CA HIS A 17 -1.56 1.20 9.56
C HIS A 17 -0.72 1.77 8.43
N THR A 18 -0.87 3.06 8.08
CA THR A 18 -0.13 3.71 6.99
C THR A 18 1.38 3.55 7.12
N GLN A 19 1.94 3.78 8.31
CA GLN A 19 3.38 3.67 8.53
C GLN A 19 3.86 2.22 8.41
N GLU A 20 3.13 1.28 8.99
CA GLU A 20 3.42 -0.15 8.93
C GLU A 20 3.39 -0.67 7.49
N LEU A 21 2.36 -0.27 6.72
CA LEU A 21 2.25 -0.64 5.31
C LEU A 21 3.40 -0.10 4.47
N LEU A 22 3.79 1.15 4.67
CA LEU A 22 4.90 1.76 3.94
C LEU A 22 6.27 1.18 4.36
N ALA A 23 6.41 0.75 5.61
CA ALA A 23 7.59 0.03 6.08
C ALA A 23 7.69 -1.42 5.56
N ALA A 24 6.56 -2.02 5.19
CA ALA A 24 6.51 -3.37 4.60
C ALA A 24 6.85 -3.40 3.10
N LEU A 25 7.22 -2.27 2.49
CA LEU A 25 7.62 -2.24 1.08
C LEU A 25 8.92 -3.01 0.87
N VAL A 26 8.90 -3.94 -0.08
CA VAL A 26 10.08 -4.74 -0.46
C VAL A 26 11.16 -3.89 -1.13
N VAL A 27 10.75 -2.82 -1.83
CA VAL A 27 11.66 -1.83 -2.41
C VAL A 27 11.82 -0.72 -1.38
N PRO A 28 13.02 -0.53 -0.80
CA PRO A 28 13.23 0.53 0.17
C PRO A 28 12.98 1.90 -0.47
N PRO A 29 12.45 2.86 0.28
CA PRO A 29 12.40 4.24 -0.17
C PRO A 29 13.83 4.74 -0.47
N PRO A 30 13.99 5.73 -1.37
CA PRO A 30 15.29 6.34 -1.60
C PRO A 30 15.87 6.80 -0.26
N ALA A 31 17.19 6.62 -0.11
CA ALA A 31 17.89 7.01 1.11
C ALA A 31 17.56 8.47 1.49
N PRO A 32 17.35 8.77 2.76
CA PRO A 32 17.14 10.15 3.19
C PRO A 32 18.36 10.99 2.79
N LEU A 33 18.10 12.16 2.22
CA LEU A 33 19.15 13.12 1.91
C LEU A 33 19.86 13.53 3.20
N PRO A 34 21.17 13.89 3.13
CA PRO A 34 21.93 14.30 4.31
C PRO A 34 21.24 15.47 5.03
N PRO A 35 21.38 15.58 6.35
CA PRO A 35 20.64 16.54 7.18
C PRO A 35 20.89 18.02 6.85
N SER A 36 21.88 18.34 6.03
CA SER A 36 22.17 19.68 5.52
C SER A 36 21.21 20.18 4.44
N VAL A 37 20.35 19.32 3.92
CA VAL A 37 19.34 19.68 2.93
C VAL A 37 18.00 19.69 3.63
N GLU A 38 17.36 20.85 3.74
CA GLU A 38 15.93 20.93 4.10
C GLU A 38 15.15 20.14 3.05
N ILE A 39 14.73 18.93 3.44
CA ILE A 39 13.92 18.09 2.57
C ILE A 39 12.56 18.74 2.49
N GLU A 40 12.34 19.55 1.46
CA GLU A 40 11.01 19.98 1.13
C GLU A 40 10.13 18.72 0.98
N VAL A 41 8.95 18.73 1.58
CA VAL A 41 7.97 17.63 1.48
C VAL A 41 7.69 17.23 0.03
N ARG A 42 7.98 18.11 -0.92
CA ARG A 42 7.90 17.87 -2.37
C ARG A 42 8.93 16.90 -2.93
N SER A 43 10.07 16.72 -2.27
CA SER A 43 11.13 15.79 -2.72
C SER A 43 10.90 14.34 -2.29
N LEU A 44 9.95 14.09 -1.39
CA LEU A 44 9.63 12.74 -0.94
C LEU A 44 8.84 11.96 -2.01
N PRO A 45 9.07 10.64 -2.13
CA PRO A 45 8.26 9.78 -2.98
C PRO A 45 6.79 9.88 -2.59
N THR A 46 5.92 9.88 -3.59
CA THR A 46 4.48 10.06 -3.37
C THR A 46 3.77 8.73 -3.28
N ALA A 47 3.12 8.48 -2.14
CA ALA A 47 2.16 7.40 -1.96
C ALA A 47 0.75 7.95 -2.22
N GLN A 48 0.02 7.33 -3.15
CA GLN A 48 -1.36 7.71 -3.44
C GLN A 48 -2.33 6.76 -2.73
N ALA A 49 -3.37 7.32 -2.12
CA ALA A 49 -4.36 6.57 -1.38
C ALA A 49 -5.77 7.16 -1.56
N ASP A 50 -6.77 6.44 -1.10
CA ASP A 50 -8.15 6.88 -1.13
C ASP A 50 -8.49 7.88 -0.01
N GLY A 51 -9.77 8.31 0.04
CA GLY A 51 -10.24 9.28 1.03
C GLY A 51 -10.18 8.81 2.49
N ALA A 52 -10.07 7.51 2.75
CA ALA A 52 -9.91 6.98 4.11
C ALA A 52 -8.58 7.42 4.74
N TYR A 53 -7.57 7.65 3.91
CA TYR A 53 -6.24 8.14 4.30
C TYR A 53 -6.11 9.67 4.25
N GLY A 54 -7.16 10.39 3.89
CA GLY A 54 -7.16 11.85 3.71
C GLY A 54 -7.01 12.68 4.99
N ASN A 55 -6.81 12.07 6.14
CA ASN A 55 -6.72 12.71 7.44
C ASN A 55 -5.29 13.12 7.83
N ARG A 56 -5.15 14.10 8.73
CA ARG A 56 -3.86 14.60 9.21
C ARG A 56 -2.97 13.52 9.84
N PRO A 57 -3.47 12.61 10.70
CA PRO A 57 -2.66 11.55 11.29
C PRO A 57 -2.05 10.60 10.25
N ALA A 58 -2.80 10.20 9.21
CA ALA A 58 -2.28 9.33 8.15
C ALA A 58 -1.16 10.02 7.35
N ARG A 59 -1.33 11.32 7.04
CA ARG A 59 -0.29 12.12 6.37
C ARG A 59 0.98 12.22 7.20
N GLN A 60 0.85 12.38 8.54
CA GLN A 60 1.99 12.44 9.43
C GLN A 60 2.71 11.09 9.50
N ARG A 61 1.99 9.97 9.60
CA ARG A 61 2.57 8.62 9.57
C ARG A 61 3.32 8.33 8.26
N ALA A 62 2.75 8.76 7.13
CA ALA A 62 3.42 8.63 5.83
C ALA A 62 4.71 9.44 5.78
N LYS A 63 4.69 10.68 6.29
CA LYS A 63 5.88 11.53 6.38
C LYS A 63 6.97 10.90 7.26
N THR A 64 6.60 10.32 8.40
CA THR A 64 7.52 9.57 9.28
C THR A 64 8.13 8.36 8.55
N ALA A 65 7.38 7.71 7.66
CA ALA A 65 7.87 6.62 6.82
C ALA A 65 8.66 7.10 5.58
N GLY A 66 8.91 8.40 5.42
CA GLY A 66 9.66 8.97 4.29
C GLY A 66 8.84 9.14 3.01
N PHE A 67 7.51 9.26 3.11
CA PHE A 67 6.62 9.41 1.96
C PHE A 67 5.73 10.65 2.07
N ARG A 68 5.40 11.22 0.91
CA ARG A 68 4.33 12.21 0.78
C ARG A 68 3.02 11.48 0.46
N LEU A 69 2.04 11.56 1.36
CA LEU A 69 0.73 10.95 1.13
C LEU A 69 -0.18 11.90 0.34
N GLN A 70 -0.61 11.45 -0.82
CA GLN A 70 -1.60 12.12 -1.66
C GLN A 70 -2.93 11.37 -1.58
N ALA A 71 -3.85 11.88 -0.78
CA ALA A 71 -5.19 11.34 -0.61
C ALA A 71 -6.21 12.47 -0.63
N PRO A 72 -7.38 12.30 -1.27
CA PRO A 72 -8.43 13.32 -1.25
C PRO A 72 -8.96 13.50 0.16
N SER A 73 -9.37 14.70 0.51
CA SER A 73 -10.15 14.91 1.73
C SER A 73 -11.52 14.24 1.60
N ARG A 74 -12.10 13.83 2.72
CA ARG A 74 -13.39 13.15 2.74
C ARG A 74 -14.45 13.97 2.01
N GLY A 75 -15.09 13.37 0.99
CA GLY A 75 -16.10 14.05 0.16
C GLY A 75 -15.54 14.81 -1.06
N GLN A 76 -14.24 14.94 -1.22
CA GLN A 76 -13.65 15.57 -2.40
C GLN A 76 -13.30 14.52 -3.47
N ARG A 77 -13.66 14.81 -4.71
CA ARG A 77 -13.21 14.04 -5.88
C ARG A 77 -11.87 14.59 -6.35
N GLN A 78 -10.89 13.71 -6.53
CA GLN A 78 -9.60 14.09 -7.10
C GLN A 78 -9.56 13.68 -8.59
N PRO A 79 -9.33 14.60 -9.51
CA PRO A 79 -9.16 14.27 -10.94
C PRO A 79 -7.95 13.33 -11.12
N GLY A 80 -8.07 12.34 -12.03
CA GLY A 80 -6.96 11.42 -12.35
C GLY A 80 -6.82 10.18 -11.44
N VAL A 81 -7.53 10.10 -10.33
CA VAL A 81 -7.49 8.93 -9.41
C VAL A 81 -8.04 7.64 -10.06
N GLY A 82 -8.84 7.76 -11.14
CA GLY A 82 -9.44 6.60 -11.80
C GLY A 82 -8.42 5.56 -12.28
N LYS A 83 -7.29 5.98 -12.88
CA LYS A 83 -6.25 5.06 -13.37
C LYS A 83 -5.56 4.32 -12.21
N ILE A 84 -5.35 4.99 -11.09
CA ILE A 84 -4.69 4.43 -9.92
C ILE A 84 -5.62 3.46 -9.20
N ARG A 85 -6.88 3.85 -9.00
CA ARG A 85 -7.91 2.97 -8.45
C ARG A 85 -8.04 1.70 -9.29
N GLN A 86 -8.01 1.80 -10.61
CA GLN A 86 -8.04 0.64 -11.50
C GLN A 86 -6.85 -0.30 -11.29
N ALA A 87 -5.65 0.21 -10.99
CA ALA A 87 -4.48 -0.61 -10.69
C ALA A 87 -4.64 -1.37 -9.36
N VAL A 88 -5.18 -0.71 -8.33
CA VAL A 88 -5.47 -1.33 -7.03
C VAL A 88 -6.58 -2.38 -7.16
N GLU A 89 -7.68 -2.05 -7.83
CA GLU A 89 -8.78 -2.99 -8.07
C GLU A 89 -8.32 -4.21 -8.87
N ARG A 90 -7.45 -4.02 -9.86
CA ARG A 90 -6.84 -5.12 -10.61
C ARG A 90 -5.99 -6.02 -9.71
N CYS A 91 -5.22 -5.43 -8.81
CA CYS A 91 -4.43 -6.17 -7.84
C CYS A 91 -5.32 -7.03 -6.93
N HIS A 92 -6.39 -6.45 -6.38
CA HIS A 92 -7.37 -7.21 -5.59
C HIS A 92 -8.03 -8.34 -6.37
N ASN A 93 -8.40 -8.09 -7.63
CA ASN A 93 -8.99 -9.12 -8.51
C ASN A 93 -8.02 -10.28 -8.77
N PHE A 94 -6.71 -10.01 -8.92
CA PHE A 94 -5.72 -11.06 -9.04
C PHE A 94 -5.64 -11.91 -7.78
N PHE A 95 -5.63 -11.31 -6.60
CA PHE A 95 -5.64 -12.05 -5.34
C PHE A 95 -6.92 -12.86 -5.13
N ALA A 96 -8.08 -12.32 -5.54
CA ALA A 96 -9.37 -13.00 -5.39
C ALA A 96 -9.46 -14.31 -6.19
N GLN A 97 -8.63 -14.49 -7.22
CA GLN A 97 -8.55 -15.75 -7.98
C GLN A 97 -7.95 -16.92 -7.17
N PHE A 98 -7.23 -16.62 -6.10
CA PHE A 98 -6.70 -17.65 -5.21
C PHE A 98 -7.75 -17.97 -4.14
N GLY A 99 -8.36 -19.16 -4.21
CA GLY A 99 -9.51 -19.53 -3.39
C GLY A 99 -9.29 -19.38 -1.88
N ARG A 100 -8.07 -19.61 -1.38
CA ARG A 100 -7.75 -19.40 0.05
C ARG A 100 -7.71 -17.93 0.46
N ILE A 101 -7.36 -17.04 -0.46
CA ILE A 101 -7.30 -15.60 -0.22
C ILE A 101 -8.70 -15.01 -0.37
N GLY A 102 -9.39 -15.31 -1.47
CA GLY A 102 -10.71 -14.79 -1.75
C GLY A 102 -11.76 -15.14 -0.69
N ARG A 103 -11.63 -16.30 -0.04
CA ARG A 103 -12.56 -16.77 1.01
C ARG A 103 -11.99 -16.73 2.42
N ARG A 104 -10.77 -16.28 2.63
CA ARG A 104 -10.05 -16.27 3.92
C ARG A 104 -10.37 -17.49 4.79
N LEU A 105 -9.84 -18.65 4.42
CA LEU A 105 -10.06 -19.89 5.15
C LEU A 105 -9.16 -20.02 6.38
N ASP A 106 -8.10 -19.24 6.48
CA ASP A 106 -7.13 -19.31 7.57
C ASP A 106 -7.50 -18.38 8.72
N ARG A 107 -7.57 -18.93 9.93
CA ARG A 107 -7.81 -18.16 11.16
C ARG A 107 -6.58 -17.37 11.61
N SER A 108 -5.38 -17.85 11.30
CA SER A 108 -4.12 -17.20 11.66
C SER A 108 -3.77 -16.11 10.65
N ALA A 109 -3.61 -14.87 11.11
CA ALA A 109 -3.17 -13.75 10.27
C ALA A 109 -1.80 -14.02 9.61
N LYS A 110 -0.88 -14.67 10.34
CA LYS A 110 0.45 -15.05 9.82
C LYS A 110 0.35 -16.03 8.64
N ARG A 111 -0.49 -17.06 8.77
CA ARG A 111 -0.72 -18.03 7.67
C ARG A 111 -1.39 -17.38 6.48
N PHE A 112 -2.37 -16.52 6.74
CA PHE A 112 -3.05 -15.77 5.69
C PHE A 112 -2.10 -14.84 4.94
N LEU A 113 -1.22 -14.12 5.65
CA LEU A 113 -0.17 -13.31 5.05
C LEU A 113 0.75 -14.16 4.15
N GLY A 114 1.21 -15.32 4.63
CA GLY A 114 2.04 -16.22 3.81
C GLY A 114 1.36 -16.66 2.51
N TRP A 115 0.04 -16.89 2.50
CA TRP A 115 -0.70 -17.16 1.27
C TRP A 115 -0.76 -15.97 0.33
N ILE A 116 -0.89 -14.75 0.86
CA ILE A 116 -0.87 -13.52 0.07
C ILE A 116 0.50 -13.32 -0.58
N GLU A 117 1.58 -13.52 0.19
CA GLU A 117 2.96 -13.41 -0.31
C GLU A 117 3.24 -14.43 -1.40
N LEU A 118 2.85 -15.69 -1.20
CA LEU A 118 2.97 -16.75 -2.21
C LEU A 118 2.19 -16.41 -3.48
N ALA A 119 0.96 -15.94 -3.34
CA ALA A 119 0.15 -15.52 -4.49
C ALA A 119 0.78 -14.31 -5.20
N ALA A 120 1.35 -13.37 -4.48
CA ALA A 120 2.08 -12.24 -5.06
C ALA A 120 3.27 -12.73 -5.90
N CYS A 121 4.04 -13.70 -5.42
CA CYS A 121 5.12 -14.33 -6.19
C CYS A 121 4.61 -14.97 -7.48
N VAL A 122 3.50 -15.72 -7.42
CA VAL A 122 2.90 -16.36 -8.60
C VAL A 122 2.41 -15.32 -9.61
N ILE A 123 1.74 -14.26 -9.14
CA ILE A 123 1.29 -13.15 -9.99
C ILE A 123 2.50 -12.49 -10.67
N PHE A 124 3.59 -12.31 -9.92
CA PHE A 124 4.82 -11.73 -10.42
C PHE A 124 5.43 -12.56 -11.56
N LEU A 125 5.58 -13.85 -11.35
CA LEU A 125 6.12 -14.76 -12.36
C LEU A 125 5.25 -14.81 -13.63
N ARG A 126 3.92 -14.79 -13.47
CA ARG A 126 2.97 -14.79 -14.60
C ARG A 126 2.93 -13.47 -15.37
N SER A 127 3.28 -12.35 -14.74
CA SER A 127 3.25 -11.03 -15.38
C SER A 127 4.36 -10.83 -16.43
N GLY A 128 5.26 -11.81 -16.62
CA GLY A 128 6.38 -11.71 -17.57
C GLY A 128 7.47 -10.71 -17.13
N PHE A 129 7.44 -10.27 -15.89
CA PHE A 129 8.44 -9.33 -15.33
C PHE A 129 9.82 -10.00 -15.13
N VAL A 130 9.85 -11.33 -15.10
CA VAL A 130 11.08 -12.13 -15.07
C VAL A 130 11.30 -12.66 -16.48
N ARG A 131 11.96 -11.90 -17.30
CA ARG A 131 12.54 -12.34 -18.57
C ARG A 131 14.05 -12.23 -18.47
#